data_ab3443400c43f94d247c49cbe608a2b9
#
_entry.id   ab3443400c43f94d247c49cbe608a2b9
#
_cell.length_a   1.000
_cell.length_b   1.000
_cell.length_c   1.000
_cell.angle_alpha   90.00
_cell.angle_beta   90.00
_cell.angle_gamma   90.00
#
_symmetry.space_group_name_H-M   'P 1'
#
loop_
_entity.id
_entity.type
_entity.pdbx_description
1 polymer ?
#
loop_
_entity_poly.entity_id
_entity_poly.type
_entity_poly.pdbx_seq_one_letter_code
_entity_poly.pdbx_strand_id
1 'polypeptide(L)'
;DMLVDSSFNLNEQADILYQCTLYEANSKNRFHVDNLENAYQEKNFAKYNDGFMKQHDYINSLNLPTTLKERLFQYEKKKIRIIGENRTLNWMDKILTEINAAPTLVAVGINHFIGEKGLIHLLRQYGYTIEPVK
;
A
#
# COMPACT_ATOMS: atom_id res chain seq x y z
N ASP A 1 10.17 8.92 -5.72
CA ASP A 1 10.22 7.64 -6.46
C ASP A 1 9.93 7.92 -7.94
N MET A 2 10.96 7.77 -8.82
CA MET A 2 10.90 8.08 -10.27
C MET A 2 9.71 7.42 -10.99
N LEU A 3 9.26 6.27 -10.53
CA LEU A 3 8.10 5.56 -11.12
C LEU A 3 6.77 6.28 -10.84
N VAL A 4 6.65 6.91 -9.70
CA VAL A 4 5.47 7.71 -9.33
C VAL A 4 5.49 9.00 -10.12
N ASP A 5 6.62 9.68 -10.19
CA ASP A 5 6.77 10.96 -10.88
C ASP A 5 6.48 10.84 -12.38
N SER A 6 6.92 9.75 -13.03
CA SER A 6 6.63 9.51 -14.45
C SER A 6 5.18 9.08 -14.74
N SER A 7 4.46 8.58 -13.73
CA SER A 7 3.09 8.06 -13.88
C SER A 7 2.02 9.11 -13.62
N PHE A 8 2.37 10.23 -13.00
CA PHE A 8 1.43 11.31 -12.68
C PHE A 8 1.81 12.57 -13.46
N ASN A 9 0.82 13.20 -14.08
CA ASN A 9 1.01 14.49 -14.73
C ASN A 9 1.15 15.63 -13.69
N LEU A 10 1.55 16.82 -14.12
CA LEU A 10 1.82 17.96 -13.23
C LEU A 10 0.61 18.37 -12.37
N ASN A 11 -0.60 18.32 -12.92
CA ASN A 11 -1.81 18.66 -12.15
C ASN A 11 -2.10 17.61 -11.07
N GLU A 12 -1.93 16.32 -11.40
CA GLU A 12 -2.04 15.23 -10.44
C GLU A 12 -1.00 15.38 -9.32
N GLN A 13 0.24 15.70 -9.67
CA GLN A 13 1.32 15.93 -8.70
C GLN A 13 1.02 17.14 -7.80
N ALA A 14 0.48 18.22 -8.34
CA ALA A 14 0.08 19.41 -7.57
C ALA A 14 -1.05 19.08 -6.58
N ASP A 15 -2.08 18.35 -7.02
CA ASP A 15 -3.19 17.92 -6.15
C ASP A 15 -2.68 17.01 -5.01
N ILE A 16 -1.77 16.08 -5.33
CA ILE A 16 -1.16 15.15 -4.34
C ILE A 16 -0.30 15.95 -3.34
N LEU A 17 0.53 16.88 -3.81
CA LEU A 17 1.35 17.74 -2.95
C LEU A 17 0.47 18.58 -2.01
N TYR A 18 -0.61 19.12 -2.51
CA TYR A 18 -1.58 19.87 -1.70
C TYR A 18 -2.21 18.96 -0.63
N GLN A 19 -2.60 17.74 -0.98
CA GLN A 19 -3.08 16.76 -0.01
C GLN A 19 -2.03 16.47 1.08
N CYS A 20 -0.76 16.28 0.69
CA CYS A 20 0.33 16.00 1.64
C CYS A 20 0.53 17.17 2.62
N THR A 21 0.48 18.42 2.15
CA THR A 21 0.60 19.61 3.02
C THR A 21 -0.56 19.70 4.02
N LEU A 22 -1.77 19.37 3.61
CA LEU A 22 -2.93 19.33 4.53
C LEU A 22 -2.81 18.17 5.52
N TYR A 23 -2.25 17.03 5.09
CA TYR A 23 -2.00 15.88 5.96
C TYR A 23 -1.00 16.25 7.07
N GLU A 24 0.12 16.83 6.74
CA GLU A 24 1.15 17.23 7.72
C GLU A 24 0.68 18.33 8.67
N ALA A 25 -0.16 19.25 8.19
CA ALA A 25 -0.73 20.29 9.03
C ALA A 25 -1.76 19.81 10.07
N ASN A 26 -2.26 18.58 9.92
CA ASN A 26 -3.28 18.03 10.81
C ASN A 26 -2.67 17.06 11.83
N SER A 27 -2.52 17.50 13.09
CA SER A 27 -1.95 16.69 14.18
C SER A 27 -2.68 15.36 14.44
N LYS A 28 -3.96 15.23 14.06
CA LYS A 28 -4.72 13.97 14.18
C LYS A 28 -4.18 12.86 13.28
N ASN A 29 -3.44 13.21 12.26
CA ASN A 29 -2.88 12.24 11.31
C ASN A 29 -1.69 11.47 11.90
N ARG A 30 -0.94 12.05 12.82
CA ARG A 30 0.11 11.32 13.56
C ARG A 30 -0.44 10.10 14.27
N PHE A 31 -1.61 10.22 14.88
CA PHE A 31 -2.27 9.10 15.56
C PHE A 31 -2.54 7.91 14.62
N HIS A 32 -2.79 8.18 13.34
CA HIS A 32 -3.02 7.12 12.37
C HIS A 32 -1.74 6.37 12.01
N VAL A 33 -0.62 7.09 11.82
CA VAL A 33 0.71 6.49 11.57
C VAL A 33 1.14 5.65 12.78
N ASP A 34 1.00 6.19 13.99
CA ASP A 34 1.33 5.49 15.23
C ASP A 34 0.54 4.20 15.39
N ASN A 35 -0.73 4.17 14.97
CA ASN A 35 -1.56 2.96 14.99
C ASN A 35 -1.09 1.89 14.00
N LEU A 36 -0.60 2.27 12.82
CA LEU A 36 -0.02 1.33 11.85
C LEU A 36 1.29 0.76 12.36
N GLU A 37 2.14 1.60 12.93
CA GLU A 37 3.41 1.18 13.52
C GLU A 37 3.20 0.22 14.69
N ASN A 38 2.29 0.54 15.62
CA ASN A 38 1.91 -0.34 16.71
C ASN A 38 1.35 -1.69 16.20
N ALA A 39 0.46 -1.67 15.20
CA ALA A 39 -0.08 -2.88 14.62
C ALA A 39 1.02 -3.75 13.96
N TYR A 40 2.03 -3.13 13.36
CA TYR A 40 3.20 -3.81 12.80
C TYR A 40 4.06 -4.45 13.90
N GLN A 41 4.37 -3.70 14.96
CA GLN A 41 5.15 -4.19 16.10
C GLN A 41 4.43 -5.33 16.83
N GLU A 42 3.10 -5.23 16.98
CA GLU A 42 2.25 -6.29 17.54
C GLU A 42 2.10 -7.50 16.63
N LYS A 43 2.68 -7.48 15.42
CA LYS A 43 2.50 -8.51 14.37
C LYS A 43 1.01 -8.77 14.05
N ASN A 44 0.17 -7.76 14.22
CA ASN A 44 -1.27 -7.84 14.01
C ASN A 44 -1.62 -7.40 12.58
N PHE A 45 -1.57 -8.35 11.65
CA PHE A 45 -1.83 -8.11 10.24
C PHE A 45 -3.24 -7.57 9.93
N ALA A 46 -4.24 -8.07 10.66
CA ALA A 46 -5.62 -7.62 10.48
C ALA A 46 -5.78 -6.15 10.87
N LYS A 47 -5.21 -5.77 12.02
CA LYS A 47 -5.20 -4.38 12.51
C LYS A 47 -4.41 -3.45 11.57
N TYR A 48 -3.28 -3.94 11.04
CA TYR A 48 -2.49 -3.19 10.06
C TYR A 48 -3.27 -2.94 8.76
N ASN A 49 -3.88 -3.98 8.21
CA ASN A 49 -4.69 -3.89 6.99
C ASN A 49 -5.91 -2.96 7.17
N ASP A 50 -6.61 -3.05 8.30
CA ASP A 50 -7.73 -2.16 8.62
C ASP A 50 -7.28 -0.70 8.70
N GLY A 51 -6.15 -0.43 9.35
CA GLY A 51 -5.54 0.89 9.40
C GLY A 51 -5.15 1.43 8.02
N PHE A 52 -4.56 0.59 7.18
CA PHE A 52 -4.19 0.94 5.80
C PHE A 52 -5.41 1.28 4.94
N MET A 53 -6.48 0.50 5.04
CA MET A 53 -7.72 0.74 4.31
C MET A 53 -8.42 2.03 4.75
N LYS A 54 -8.32 2.40 6.02
CA LYS A 54 -8.87 3.65 6.57
C LYS A 54 -8.15 4.93 6.10
N GLN A 55 -7.02 4.83 5.41
CA GLN A 55 -6.42 6.01 4.77
C GLN A 55 -7.37 6.73 3.82
N HIS A 56 -8.33 6.01 3.25
CA HIS A 56 -9.39 6.62 2.45
C HIS A 56 -10.31 7.54 3.26
N ASP A 57 -10.57 7.24 4.53
CA ASP A 57 -11.43 8.05 5.39
C ASP A 57 -10.80 9.41 5.66
N TYR A 58 -9.46 9.49 5.61
CA TYR A 58 -8.74 10.74 5.75
C TYR A 58 -9.12 11.76 4.67
N ILE A 59 -9.15 11.36 3.38
CA ILE A 59 -9.53 12.27 2.29
C ILE A 59 -10.95 12.80 2.52
N ASN A 60 -11.87 11.95 3.00
CA ASN A 60 -13.23 12.35 3.32
C ASN A 60 -13.30 13.39 4.46
N SER A 61 -12.39 13.29 5.44
CA SER A 61 -12.33 14.21 6.59
C SER A 61 -11.80 15.60 6.24
N LEU A 62 -11.11 15.75 5.10
CA LEU A 62 -10.58 17.04 4.67
C LEU A 62 -11.69 17.98 4.21
N ASN A 63 -11.57 19.27 4.55
CA ASN A 63 -12.46 20.30 4.05
C ASN A 63 -12.06 20.71 2.62
N LEU A 64 -12.36 19.86 1.65
CA LEU A 64 -12.04 20.03 0.24
C LEU A 64 -13.29 19.93 -0.63
N PRO A 65 -13.30 20.59 -1.83
CA PRO A 65 -14.34 20.40 -2.82
C PRO A 65 -14.49 18.91 -3.18
N THR A 66 -15.74 18.46 -3.38
CA THR A 66 -16.05 17.06 -3.73
C THR A 66 -15.27 16.57 -4.96
N THR A 67 -15.19 17.41 -5.98
CA THR A 67 -14.45 17.09 -7.21
C THR A 67 -12.95 16.86 -6.97
N LEU A 68 -12.35 17.57 -6.03
CA LEU A 68 -10.94 17.35 -5.66
C LEU A 68 -10.80 16.05 -4.86
N LYS A 69 -11.71 15.77 -3.92
CA LYS A 69 -11.71 14.49 -3.19
C LYS A 69 -11.79 13.30 -4.13
N GLU A 70 -12.70 13.34 -5.11
CA GLU A 70 -12.84 12.29 -6.12
C GLU A 70 -11.55 12.07 -6.91
N ARG A 71 -10.86 13.15 -7.34
CA ARG A 71 -9.56 13.05 -8.01
C ARG A 71 -8.51 12.41 -7.09
N LEU A 72 -8.40 12.85 -5.84
CA LEU A 72 -7.47 12.30 -4.87
C LEU A 72 -7.70 10.81 -4.63
N PHE A 73 -8.94 10.34 -4.55
CA PHE A 73 -9.26 8.91 -4.49
C PHE A 73 -8.79 8.14 -5.73
N GLN A 74 -8.95 8.71 -6.92
CA GLN A 74 -8.43 8.07 -8.13
C GLN A 74 -6.90 8.00 -8.14
N TYR A 75 -6.23 9.03 -7.62
CA TYR A 75 -4.76 9.05 -7.52
C TYR A 75 -4.26 8.01 -6.51
N GLU A 76 -4.92 7.86 -5.37
CA GLU A 76 -4.57 6.80 -4.42
C GLU A 76 -4.75 5.41 -5.03
N LYS A 77 -5.84 5.14 -5.72
CA LYS A 77 -6.04 3.87 -6.44
C LYS A 77 -4.96 3.65 -7.51
N LYS A 78 -4.62 4.68 -8.28
CA LYS A 78 -3.57 4.62 -9.30
C LYS A 78 -2.21 4.31 -8.66
N LYS A 79 -1.87 4.96 -7.55
CA LYS A 79 -0.64 4.75 -6.79
C LYS A 79 -0.54 3.33 -6.24
N ILE A 80 -1.60 2.83 -5.58
CA ILE A 80 -1.66 1.46 -5.05
C ILE A 80 -1.42 0.46 -6.18
N ARG A 81 -2.06 0.64 -7.33
CA ARG A 81 -1.89 -0.24 -8.49
C ARG A 81 -0.47 -0.23 -9.03
N ILE A 82 0.16 0.95 -9.18
CA ILE A 82 1.49 1.08 -9.77
C ILE A 82 2.57 0.56 -8.83
N ILE A 83 2.57 1.05 -7.58
CA ILE A 83 3.64 0.77 -6.61
C ILE A 83 3.44 -0.58 -5.92
N GLY A 84 2.20 -0.94 -5.62
CA GLY A 84 1.85 -2.17 -4.91
C GLY A 84 1.61 -3.33 -5.87
N GLU A 85 0.42 -3.35 -6.47
CA GLU A 85 -0.09 -4.51 -7.20
C GLU A 85 0.78 -4.91 -8.40
N ASN A 86 1.05 -3.98 -9.33
CA ASN A 86 1.79 -4.30 -10.54
C ASN A 86 3.22 -4.75 -10.23
N ARG A 87 3.86 -4.14 -9.23
CA ARG A 87 5.21 -4.57 -8.81
C ARG A 87 5.19 -5.96 -8.23
N THR A 88 4.22 -6.28 -7.36
CA THR A 88 4.08 -7.62 -6.79
C THR A 88 3.85 -8.66 -7.87
N LEU A 89 2.93 -8.39 -8.81
CA LEU A 89 2.68 -9.28 -9.94
C LEU A 89 3.93 -9.51 -10.80
N ASN A 90 4.69 -8.45 -11.10
CA ASN A 90 5.91 -8.55 -11.90
C ASN A 90 7.03 -9.35 -11.21
N TRP A 91 7.00 -9.49 -9.90
CA TRP A 91 7.98 -10.29 -9.17
C TRP A 91 7.63 -11.78 -9.13
N MET A 92 6.37 -12.15 -9.39
CA MET A 92 5.88 -13.52 -9.17
C MET A 92 6.67 -14.56 -9.95
N ASP A 93 6.93 -14.33 -11.24
CA ASP A 93 7.67 -15.30 -12.05
C ASP A 93 9.07 -15.56 -11.50
N LYS A 94 9.76 -14.50 -11.07
CA LYS A 94 11.08 -14.62 -10.45
C LYS A 94 11.00 -15.32 -9.10
N ILE A 95 10.06 -14.94 -8.24
CA ILE A 95 9.86 -15.55 -6.93
C ILE A 95 9.58 -17.04 -7.08
N LEU A 96 8.66 -17.43 -7.96
CA LEU A 96 8.32 -18.84 -8.21
C LEU A 96 9.52 -19.63 -8.73
N THR A 97 10.31 -19.04 -9.60
CA THR A 97 11.54 -19.69 -10.13
C THR A 97 12.52 -19.97 -8.99
N GLU A 98 12.79 -18.97 -8.15
CA GLU A 98 13.78 -19.09 -7.06
C GLU A 98 13.32 -20.07 -5.96
N ILE A 99 12.07 -19.98 -5.50
CA ILE A 99 11.57 -20.89 -4.43
C ILE A 99 11.45 -22.33 -4.90
N ASN A 100 11.26 -22.59 -6.19
CA ASN A 100 11.26 -23.95 -6.74
C ASN A 100 12.67 -24.51 -6.94
N ALA A 101 13.68 -23.65 -7.04
CA ALA A 101 15.06 -24.08 -7.24
C ALA A 101 15.79 -24.38 -5.91
N ALA A 102 15.54 -23.58 -4.86
CA ALA A 102 16.23 -23.71 -3.57
C ALA A 102 15.46 -23.00 -2.44
N PRO A 103 15.80 -23.31 -1.16
CA PRO A 103 15.32 -22.51 -0.03
C PRO A 103 15.65 -21.03 -0.20
N THR A 104 14.63 -20.18 -0.26
CA THR A 104 14.76 -18.78 -0.67
C THR A 104 14.17 -17.85 0.37
N LEU A 105 14.89 -16.78 0.70
CA LEU A 105 14.37 -15.66 1.50
C LEU A 105 13.81 -14.58 0.58
N VAL A 106 12.53 -14.23 0.78
CA VAL A 106 11.88 -13.12 0.08
C VAL A 106 11.62 -11.99 1.08
N ALA A 107 12.28 -10.85 0.91
CA ALA A 107 12.12 -9.68 1.76
C ALA A 107 11.51 -8.50 0.96
N VAL A 108 10.31 -8.10 1.33
CA VAL A 108 9.58 -6.99 0.69
C VAL A 108 8.86 -6.14 1.74
N GLY A 109 8.47 -4.92 1.36
CA GLY A 109 7.66 -4.08 2.23
C GLY A 109 6.30 -4.71 2.54
N ILE A 110 5.79 -4.51 3.74
CA ILE A 110 4.57 -5.14 4.25
C ILE A 110 3.35 -4.94 3.33
N ASN A 111 3.24 -3.80 2.67
CA ASN A 111 2.15 -3.50 1.76
C ASN A 111 2.08 -4.44 0.54
N HIS A 112 3.18 -5.14 0.21
CA HIS A 112 3.19 -6.15 -0.84
C HIS A 112 2.69 -7.54 -0.39
N PHE A 113 2.48 -7.75 0.91
CA PHE A 113 1.95 -9.01 1.43
C PHE A 113 0.43 -9.09 1.45
N ILE A 114 -0.26 -7.92 1.56
CA ILE A 114 -1.70 -7.82 1.82
C ILE A 114 -2.53 -7.64 0.54
N GLY A 115 -3.83 -7.98 0.64
CA GLY A 115 -4.81 -7.81 -0.45
C GLY A 115 -4.82 -8.97 -1.45
N GLU A 116 -5.76 -8.89 -2.39
CA GLU A 116 -5.97 -9.94 -3.41
C GLU A 116 -4.79 -10.11 -4.38
N LYS A 117 -4.01 -9.06 -4.57
CA LYS A 117 -2.77 -9.06 -5.37
C LYS A 117 -1.52 -9.03 -4.49
N GLY A 118 -1.68 -9.28 -3.20
CA GLY A 118 -0.58 -9.41 -2.26
C GLY A 118 0.10 -10.77 -2.36
N LEU A 119 1.38 -10.79 -2.00
CA LEU A 119 2.25 -11.95 -2.16
C LEU A 119 1.70 -13.21 -1.45
N ILE A 120 1.12 -13.06 -0.24
CA ILE A 120 0.52 -14.19 0.49
C ILE A 120 -0.64 -14.79 -0.31
N HIS A 121 -1.53 -13.96 -0.84
CA HIS A 121 -2.67 -14.44 -1.61
C HIS A 121 -2.23 -15.10 -2.92
N LEU A 122 -1.32 -14.47 -3.64
CA LEU A 122 -0.78 -14.99 -4.90
C LEU A 122 -0.08 -16.33 -4.71
N LEU A 123 0.81 -16.46 -3.73
CA LEU A 123 1.49 -17.73 -3.46
C LEU A 123 0.50 -18.85 -3.10
N ARG A 124 -0.56 -18.53 -2.33
CA ARG A 124 -1.62 -19.50 -2.04
C ARG A 124 -2.37 -19.94 -3.30
N GLN A 125 -2.63 -19.05 -4.25
CA GLN A 125 -3.22 -19.40 -5.55
C GLN A 125 -2.32 -20.33 -6.37
N TYR A 126 -0.99 -20.22 -6.21
CA TYR A 126 -0.03 -21.15 -6.80
C TYR A 126 0.15 -22.46 -5.99
N GLY A 127 -0.65 -22.67 -4.94
CA GLY A 127 -0.68 -23.92 -4.16
C GLY A 127 0.31 -23.97 -2.99
N TYR A 128 0.98 -22.87 -2.64
CA TYR A 128 1.89 -22.83 -1.49
C TYR A 128 1.12 -22.68 -0.18
N THR A 129 1.54 -23.39 0.84
CA THR A 129 1.10 -23.19 2.22
C THR A 129 1.91 -22.07 2.86
N ILE A 130 1.24 -21.06 3.40
CA ILE A 130 1.87 -19.93 4.06
C ILE A 130 1.45 -19.91 5.53
N GLU A 131 2.42 -20.07 6.42
CA GLU A 131 2.22 -20.08 7.86
C GLU A 131 3.07 -19.00 8.54
N PRO A 132 2.54 -18.35 9.58
CA PRO A 132 3.33 -17.39 10.35
C PRO A 132 4.41 -18.13 11.17
N VAL A 133 5.63 -17.63 11.17
CA VAL A 133 6.69 -18.10 12.07
C VAL A 133 6.40 -17.55 13.47
N LYS A 134 6.30 -18.45 14.45
CA LYS A 134 6.10 -18.12 15.87
C LYS A 134 7.38 -17.66 16.54
#